data_ef97a7748425b07b71c249603582dd3d
#
_entry.id   ef97a7748425b07b71c249603582dd3d
#
_cell.length_a   1.000
_cell.length_b   1.000
_cell.length_c   1.000
_cell.angle_alpha   90.00
_cell.angle_beta   90.00
_cell.angle_gamma   90.00
#
_symmetry.space_group_name_H-M   'P 1'
#
loop_
_entity.id
_entity.type
_entity.pdbx_description
1 polymer ?
#
loop_
_entity_poly.entity_id
_entity_poly.type
_entity_poly.pdbx_seq_one_letter_code
_entity_poly.pdbx_strand_id
1 'polypeptide(L)'
;MPVPLPLGDVLPAGDLHRRCALNFSRLHDEPFRFAAMVKANTAAEAPGDWIGRAMLGLSVLGQALRFEPLYLEEIMAKLPSALNARGYIGLIHTAGTADENQVGGHNGLLRGLCEYYLWKRDPRALAVIRSVVTNLMLPTRDLYAAYPDEKLAKLAAGRPIGLTVKNEGVWVGLSTDIGTVFFTLDALTQVYTIDPTSELRGLIETMIARYTRLDVRKIGAQTHSTLSTLRGIFRWWEEVDPRPELLALVRERYRLYRENAETEHYANYNWFGRPEWTEACGVVDSFLLAVQLWRATGEADYLQAAHRVYFNALCYAQRPNGGFGCDLCVGADGRVVLAPHPKIFEAPWCCSMRGAEGLARAAQFNLMTEARAGAVWAPFYFEGDYTLRFPDGELAVRCTSEYPQAGRVRWTVLRSTADTAKEWHFLVPPGVPPRALALNHAGRAVELREAAGFMTAALVLAAGDVLALDFPMALTVKQPATAALPAGYHRFCHGPLVLGAERPDVVSLEAEDEFLALGRGRYRCRRTGTLLAPVDDLTYRSEAEARAHRAQLVFKDGPG
;
A
#
# COMPACT_ATOMS: atom_id res chain seq x y z
N MET A 1 17.42 2.89 -12.52
CA MET A 1 16.04 2.83 -11.98
C MET A 1 15.70 4.12 -11.24
N PRO A 2 14.48 4.63 -11.37
CA PRO A 2 14.01 5.78 -10.58
C PRO A 2 14.10 5.50 -9.07
N VAL A 3 14.62 6.48 -8.32
CA VAL A 3 14.78 6.39 -6.86
C VAL A 3 13.77 7.32 -6.20
N PRO A 4 12.94 6.83 -5.26
CA PRO A 4 12.03 7.67 -4.49
C PRO A 4 12.80 8.74 -3.70
N LEU A 5 12.18 9.92 -3.54
CA LEU A 5 12.78 10.97 -2.71
C LEU A 5 12.85 10.55 -1.23
N PRO A 6 13.85 11.00 -0.47
CA PRO A 6 13.83 10.89 0.98
C PRO A 6 12.56 11.53 1.57
N LEU A 7 11.98 10.95 2.62
CA LEU A 7 10.78 11.52 3.27
C LEU A 7 10.99 12.96 3.76
N GLY A 8 12.19 13.33 4.18
CA GLY A 8 12.53 14.71 4.56
C GLY A 8 12.54 15.71 3.40
N ASP A 9 12.62 15.26 2.16
CA ASP A 9 12.61 16.09 0.95
C ASP A 9 11.20 16.23 0.34
N VAL A 10 10.17 15.66 0.96
CA VAL A 10 8.77 15.78 0.56
C VAL A 10 7.94 16.46 1.66
N LEU A 11 6.95 17.25 1.26
CA LEU A 11 5.93 17.80 2.15
C LEU A 11 4.58 17.73 1.42
N PRO A 12 3.73 16.74 1.69
CA PRO A 12 2.45 16.61 1.03
C PRO A 12 1.56 17.83 1.30
N ALA A 13 0.69 18.14 0.35
CA ALA A 13 -0.35 19.16 0.45
C ALA A 13 -1.71 18.59 0.02
N GLY A 14 -2.76 19.40 0.02
CA GLY A 14 -4.09 19.02 -0.45
C GLY A 14 -4.67 17.80 0.26
N ASP A 15 -5.29 16.91 -0.50
CA ASP A 15 -5.97 15.73 0.05
C ASP A 15 -4.99 14.73 0.70
N LEU A 16 -3.81 14.53 0.09
CA LEU A 16 -2.81 13.63 0.67
C LEU A 16 -2.32 14.12 2.05
N HIS A 17 -2.08 15.44 2.21
CA HIS A 17 -1.75 16.02 3.51
C HIS A 17 -2.87 15.79 4.52
N ARG A 18 -4.12 16.08 4.14
CA ARG A 18 -5.30 15.86 4.99
C ARG A 18 -5.38 14.41 5.48
N ARG A 19 -5.18 13.45 4.59
CA ARG A 19 -5.18 12.02 4.93
C ARG A 19 -4.04 11.63 5.86
N CYS A 20 -2.82 12.11 5.58
CA CYS A 20 -1.66 11.91 6.43
C CYS A 20 -1.89 12.49 7.84
N ALA A 21 -2.37 13.74 7.92
CA ALA A 21 -2.62 14.42 9.19
C ALA A 21 -3.71 13.75 10.03
N LEU A 22 -4.81 13.30 9.40
CA LEU A 22 -5.87 12.54 10.07
C LEU A 22 -5.35 11.22 10.64
N ASN A 23 -4.59 10.48 9.85
CA ASN A 23 -4.04 9.21 10.33
C ASN A 23 -2.95 9.43 11.39
N PHE A 24 -2.09 10.43 11.23
CA PHE A 24 -1.11 10.81 12.24
C PHE A 24 -1.78 11.18 13.56
N SER A 25 -2.84 11.99 13.54
CA SER A 25 -3.65 12.30 14.73
C SER A 25 -4.22 11.03 15.35
N ARG A 26 -4.79 10.13 14.54
CA ARG A 26 -5.37 8.85 15.02
C ARG A 26 -4.35 7.99 15.75
N LEU A 27 -3.11 7.94 15.29
CA LEU A 27 -2.03 7.19 15.94
C LEU A 27 -1.57 7.79 17.28
N HIS A 28 -2.08 8.94 17.67
CA HIS A 28 -1.88 9.54 19.00
C HIS A 28 -3.03 9.26 19.98
N ASP A 29 -4.07 8.54 19.56
CA ASP A 29 -5.20 8.16 20.43
C ASP A 29 -4.85 6.98 21.35
N GLU A 30 -5.76 6.71 22.31
CA GLU A 30 -5.58 5.70 23.37
C GLU A 30 -5.15 4.31 22.88
N PRO A 31 -5.72 3.72 21.82
CA PRO A 31 -5.30 2.38 21.38
C PRO A 31 -3.83 2.24 21.03
N PHE A 32 -3.17 3.36 20.69
CA PHE A 32 -1.77 3.39 20.25
C PHE A 32 -0.81 3.88 21.36
N ARG A 33 -1.29 4.00 22.61
CA ARG A 33 -0.43 4.25 23.79
C ARG A 33 0.30 2.97 24.17
N PHE A 34 1.54 3.08 24.62
CA PHE A 34 2.38 1.92 24.92
C PHE A 34 1.71 0.89 25.83
N ALA A 35 1.09 1.33 26.92
CA ALA A 35 0.40 0.44 27.86
C ALA A 35 -0.78 -0.32 27.23
N ALA A 36 -1.56 0.36 26.38
CA ALA A 36 -2.67 -0.27 25.65
C ALA A 36 -2.16 -1.29 24.64
N MET A 37 -1.10 -0.96 23.90
CA MET A 37 -0.48 -1.87 22.92
C MET A 37 0.15 -3.09 23.58
N VAL A 38 0.83 -2.96 24.72
CA VAL A 38 1.38 -4.10 25.49
C VAL A 38 0.27 -5.01 25.95
N LYS A 39 -0.82 -4.46 26.51
CA LYS A 39 -1.99 -5.24 26.90
C LYS A 39 -2.62 -5.98 25.72
N ALA A 40 -2.75 -5.29 24.58
CA ALA A 40 -3.29 -5.89 23.36
C ALA A 40 -2.37 -6.98 22.80
N ASN A 41 -1.05 -6.77 22.76
CA ASN A 41 -0.08 -7.79 22.35
C ASN A 41 -0.08 -9.04 23.24
N THR A 42 -0.39 -8.88 24.52
CA THR A 42 -0.50 -10.02 25.45
C THR A 42 -1.79 -10.80 25.21
N ALA A 43 -2.86 -10.10 24.82
CA ALA A 43 -4.16 -10.69 24.52
C ALA A 43 -4.26 -11.17 23.06
N ALA A 44 -3.57 -10.51 22.14
CA ALA A 44 -3.48 -10.89 20.74
C ALA A 44 -2.35 -11.91 20.54
N GLU A 45 -2.57 -12.84 19.65
CA GLU A 45 -1.65 -13.95 19.42
C GLU A 45 -0.45 -13.60 18.53
N ALA A 46 -0.29 -12.31 18.14
CA ALA A 46 0.81 -11.79 17.32
C ALA A 46 1.71 -10.80 18.11
N PRO A 47 2.56 -11.29 19.04
CA PRO A 47 3.39 -10.46 19.89
C PRO A 47 4.33 -9.54 19.10
N GLY A 48 4.37 -8.26 19.46
CA GLY A 48 5.23 -7.25 18.84
C GLY A 48 4.61 -6.53 17.64
N ASP A 49 3.60 -7.09 16.98
CA ASP A 49 3.04 -6.54 15.76
C ASP A 49 2.48 -5.12 15.96
N TRP A 50 1.65 -4.92 16.97
CA TRP A 50 1.01 -3.64 17.21
C TRP A 50 2.02 -2.52 17.56
N ILE A 51 2.94 -2.80 18.49
CA ILE A 51 4.00 -1.84 18.87
C ILE A 51 4.84 -1.45 17.65
N GLY A 52 5.28 -2.44 16.88
CA GLY A 52 6.14 -2.20 15.72
C GLY A 52 5.44 -1.44 14.61
N ARG A 53 4.19 -1.77 14.29
CA ARG A 53 3.42 -1.04 13.28
C ARG A 53 3.11 0.40 13.71
N ALA A 54 2.87 0.65 15.01
CA ALA A 54 2.72 2.01 15.51
C ALA A 54 4.03 2.81 15.35
N MET A 55 5.17 2.22 15.71
CA MET A 55 6.49 2.84 15.50
C MET A 55 6.74 3.13 14.01
N LEU A 56 6.41 2.19 13.12
CA LEU A 56 6.50 2.36 11.67
C LEU A 56 5.68 3.56 11.21
N GLY A 57 4.38 3.58 11.53
CA GLY A 57 3.46 4.64 11.12
C GLY A 57 3.86 6.01 11.63
N LEU A 58 4.19 6.11 12.92
CA LEU A 58 4.65 7.36 13.53
C LEU A 58 5.97 7.85 12.92
N SER A 59 6.92 6.94 12.63
CA SER A 59 8.21 7.29 12.04
C SER A 59 8.07 7.85 10.63
N VAL A 60 7.29 7.21 9.76
CA VAL A 60 7.19 7.63 8.35
C VAL A 60 6.31 8.87 8.19
N LEU A 61 5.18 8.96 8.94
CA LEU A 61 4.32 10.16 8.90
C LEU A 61 4.98 11.36 9.58
N GLY A 62 5.70 11.15 10.70
CA GLY A 62 6.44 12.21 11.36
C GLY A 62 7.44 12.87 10.43
N GLN A 63 8.18 12.07 9.65
CA GLN A 63 9.11 12.58 8.63
C GLN A 63 8.37 13.31 7.50
N ALA A 64 7.32 12.69 6.91
CA ALA A 64 6.59 13.26 5.79
C ALA A 64 5.86 14.56 6.14
N LEU A 65 5.32 14.67 7.35
CA LEU A 65 4.62 15.86 7.85
C LEU A 65 5.55 16.86 8.53
N ARG A 66 6.82 16.49 8.78
CA ARG A 66 7.80 17.29 9.53
C ARG A 66 7.34 17.61 10.97
N PHE A 67 6.68 16.65 11.59
CA PHE A 67 6.26 16.72 12.99
C PHE A 67 6.92 15.61 13.81
N GLU A 68 7.37 15.96 15.02
CA GLU A 68 7.87 14.98 15.98
C GLU A 68 6.67 14.27 16.64
N PRO A 69 6.55 12.92 16.52
CA PRO A 69 5.47 12.17 17.15
C PRO A 69 5.61 12.20 18.69
N LEU A 70 4.53 12.51 19.40
CA LEU A 70 4.55 12.68 20.87
C LEU A 70 4.97 11.42 21.62
N TYR A 71 4.62 10.23 21.11
CA TYR A 71 4.80 8.97 21.85
C TYR A 71 5.85 8.03 21.28
N LEU A 72 6.52 8.39 20.21
CA LEU A 72 7.50 7.53 19.56
C LEU A 72 8.71 7.26 20.49
N GLU A 73 9.24 8.30 21.14
CA GLU A 73 10.30 8.17 22.13
C GLU A 73 9.85 7.44 23.40
N GLU A 74 8.60 7.64 23.83
CA GLU A 74 8.02 6.90 24.96
C GLU A 74 7.98 5.40 24.65
N ILE A 75 7.53 5.04 23.45
CA ILE A 75 7.48 3.64 23.00
C ILE A 75 8.90 3.06 23.02
N MET A 76 9.87 3.74 22.42
CA MET A 76 11.26 3.27 22.36
C MET A 76 11.87 3.12 23.76
N ALA A 77 11.65 4.08 24.67
CA ALA A 77 12.15 4.05 26.03
C ALA A 77 11.54 2.90 26.88
N LYS A 78 10.26 2.60 26.67
CA LYS A 78 9.53 1.57 27.43
C LYS A 78 9.62 0.18 26.80
N LEU A 79 10.00 0.06 25.53
CA LEU A 79 10.06 -1.22 24.81
C LEU A 79 10.82 -2.32 25.57
N PRO A 80 11.96 -2.06 26.24
CA PRO A 80 12.66 -3.09 27.01
C PRO A 80 11.80 -3.77 28.09
N SER A 81 10.79 -3.09 28.64
CA SER A 81 9.89 -3.67 29.64
C SER A 81 8.90 -4.68 29.06
N ALA A 82 8.70 -4.71 27.75
CA ALA A 82 7.85 -5.68 27.07
C ALA A 82 8.62 -6.91 26.57
N LEU A 83 9.95 -6.88 26.61
CA LEU A 83 10.78 -7.97 26.13
C LEU A 83 10.90 -9.08 27.20
N ASN A 84 10.91 -10.33 26.77
CA ASN A 84 11.19 -11.48 27.63
C ASN A 84 12.72 -11.61 27.91
N ALA A 85 13.12 -12.60 28.69
CA ALA A 85 14.50 -12.82 29.08
C ALA A 85 15.46 -13.10 27.90
N ARG A 86 14.91 -13.41 26.70
CA ARG A 86 15.70 -13.57 25.47
C ARG A 86 15.68 -12.33 24.58
N GLY A 87 15.03 -11.24 25.01
CA GLY A 87 15.05 -9.96 24.31
C GLY A 87 14.13 -9.88 23.08
N TYR A 88 13.01 -10.60 23.09
CA TYR A 88 11.91 -10.48 22.14
C TYR A 88 10.57 -10.50 22.88
N ILE A 89 9.44 -10.22 22.20
CA ILE A 89 8.12 -10.17 22.83
C ILE A 89 7.43 -11.55 22.73
N GLY A 90 6.73 -11.97 23.79
CA GLY A 90 5.93 -13.20 23.82
C GLY A 90 6.62 -14.38 24.51
N LEU A 91 6.14 -15.58 24.22
CA LEU A 91 6.56 -16.81 24.92
C LEU A 91 7.94 -17.29 24.46
N ILE A 92 8.66 -17.91 25.36
CA ILE A 92 9.88 -18.66 25.03
C ILE A 92 9.48 -20.11 24.79
N HIS A 93 9.46 -20.51 23.52
CA HIS A 93 9.16 -21.88 23.11
C HIS A 93 10.33 -22.83 23.34
N THR A 94 10.02 -24.13 23.38
CA THR A 94 11.03 -25.20 23.46
C THR A 94 11.97 -25.10 22.26
N ALA A 95 13.25 -25.37 22.46
CA ALA A 95 14.24 -25.37 21.38
C ALA A 95 13.80 -26.29 20.23
N GLY A 96 13.96 -25.84 18.99
CA GLY A 96 13.51 -26.55 17.80
C GLY A 96 12.01 -26.43 17.51
N THR A 97 11.29 -25.58 18.23
CA THR A 97 9.88 -25.26 17.93
C THR A 97 9.65 -23.76 17.81
N ALA A 98 8.61 -23.37 17.07
CA ALA A 98 8.20 -21.98 16.91
C ALA A 98 6.68 -21.84 16.74
N ASP A 99 6.16 -20.67 17.03
CA ASP A 99 4.79 -20.25 16.76
C ASP A 99 4.78 -19.27 15.58
N GLU A 100 3.94 -19.55 14.57
CA GLU A 100 3.87 -18.74 13.34
C GLU A 100 3.45 -17.30 13.62
N ASN A 101 2.43 -17.10 14.48
CA ASN A 101 1.96 -15.75 14.80
C ASN A 101 2.99 -14.95 15.60
N GLN A 102 3.74 -15.62 16.49
CA GLN A 102 4.82 -14.92 17.21
C GLN A 102 5.95 -14.50 16.28
N VAL A 103 6.40 -15.38 15.39
CA VAL A 103 7.41 -15.04 14.38
C VAL A 103 6.86 -13.94 13.46
N GLY A 104 5.65 -14.11 12.97
CA GLY A 104 4.96 -13.13 12.13
C GLY A 104 4.79 -11.77 12.80
N GLY A 105 4.34 -11.71 14.06
CA GLY A 105 4.17 -10.44 14.80
C GLY A 105 5.44 -9.60 14.88
N HIS A 106 6.59 -10.24 14.93
CA HIS A 106 7.88 -9.53 14.93
C HIS A 106 8.26 -8.92 13.57
N ASN A 107 7.56 -9.24 12.48
CA ASN A 107 7.69 -8.45 11.24
C ASN A 107 7.33 -6.97 11.50
N GLY A 108 6.20 -6.71 12.16
CA GLY A 108 5.81 -5.36 12.54
C GLY A 108 6.86 -4.69 13.41
N LEU A 109 7.34 -5.39 14.45
CA LEU A 109 8.35 -4.87 15.38
C LEU A 109 9.65 -4.50 14.67
N LEU A 110 10.20 -5.41 13.87
CA LEU A 110 11.45 -5.17 13.15
C LEU A 110 11.30 -4.04 12.12
N ARG A 111 10.19 -3.99 11.38
CA ARG A 111 9.91 -2.89 10.42
C ARG A 111 9.87 -1.52 11.13
N GLY A 112 9.16 -1.44 12.25
CA GLY A 112 9.07 -0.21 13.05
C GLY A 112 10.42 0.23 13.59
N LEU A 113 11.21 -0.70 14.14
CA LEU A 113 12.54 -0.43 14.63
C LEU A 113 13.51 -0.02 13.51
N CYS A 114 13.42 -0.63 12.32
CA CYS A 114 14.23 -0.24 11.18
C CYS A 114 13.92 1.20 10.73
N GLU A 115 12.65 1.59 10.56
CA GLU A 115 12.28 2.96 10.16
C GLU A 115 12.68 3.98 11.25
N TYR A 116 12.49 3.64 12.51
CA TYR A 116 12.95 4.47 13.62
C TYR A 116 14.47 4.64 13.61
N TYR A 117 15.24 3.55 13.46
CA TYR A 117 16.70 3.59 13.38
C TYR A 117 17.19 4.39 12.18
N LEU A 118 16.58 4.22 11.02
CA LEU A 118 16.94 4.96 9.81
C LEU A 118 16.72 6.47 9.97
N TRP A 119 15.69 6.87 10.71
CA TRP A 119 15.40 8.28 11.02
C TRP A 119 16.25 8.85 12.16
N LYS A 120 16.25 8.19 13.33
CA LYS A 120 16.84 8.72 14.58
C LYS A 120 18.29 8.31 14.80
N ARG A 121 18.77 7.27 14.12
CA ARG A 121 20.12 6.68 14.32
C ARG A 121 20.36 6.22 15.77
N ASP A 122 19.30 5.86 16.48
CA ASP A 122 19.36 5.44 17.88
C ASP A 122 19.90 4.01 18.02
N PRO A 123 21.03 3.78 18.70
CA PRO A 123 21.62 2.45 18.87
C PRO A 123 20.74 1.49 19.69
N ARG A 124 19.80 2.01 20.52
CA ARG A 124 18.85 1.16 21.27
C ARG A 124 17.99 0.34 20.32
N ALA A 125 17.52 0.93 19.21
CA ALA A 125 16.73 0.21 18.21
C ALA A 125 17.54 -0.92 17.56
N LEU A 126 18.79 -0.65 17.19
CA LEU A 126 19.67 -1.67 16.60
C LEU A 126 19.95 -2.81 17.58
N ALA A 127 20.10 -2.52 18.88
CA ALA A 127 20.30 -3.55 19.91
C ALA A 127 19.09 -4.49 20.02
N VAL A 128 17.86 -3.95 19.98
CA VAL A 128 16.64 -4.76 19.98
C VAL A 128 16.50 -5.55 18.68
N ILE A 129 16.77 -4.94 17.52
CA ILE A 129 16.78 -5.65 16.22
C ILE A 129 17.68 -6.88 16.27
N ARG A 130 18.94 -6.69 16.73
CA ARG A 130 19.91 -7.79 16.86
C ARG A 130 19.42 -8.90 17.79
N SER A 131 18.83 -8.51 18.92
CA SER A 131 18.29 -9.46 19.89
C SER A 131 17.16 -10.30 19.32
N VAL A 132 16.19 -9.68 18.66
CA VAL A 132 15.07 -10.36 18.00
C VAL A 132 15.58 -11.30 16.90
N VAL A 133 16.48 -10.82 16.04
CA VAL A 133 17.06 -11.64 14.96
C VAL A 133 17.78 -12.85 15.53
N THR A 134 18.69 -12.66 16.48
CA THR A 134 19.52 -13.73 17.04
C THR A 134 18.70 -14.75 17.82
N ASN A 135 17.76 -14.30 18.63
CA ASN A 135 17.12 -15.15 19.64
C ASN A 135 15.75 -15.69 19.22
N LEU A 136 15.10 -15.08 18.22
CA LEU A 136 13.81 -15.55 17.70
C LEU A 136 13.90 -15.98 16.23
N MET A 137 14.47 -15.15 15.34
CA MET A 137 14.40 -15.41 13.89
C MET A 137 15.39 -16.49 13.43
N LEU A 138 16.66 -16.37 13.76
CA LEU A 138 17.69 -17.34 13.34
C LEU A 138 17.39 -18.79 13.78
N PRO A 139 16.87 -19.05 15.01
CA PRO A 139 16.50 -20.41 15.43
C PRO A 139 15.39 -21.08 14.58
N THR A 140 14.62 -20.30 13.79
CA THR A 140 13.56 -20.86 12.94
C THR A 140 14.06 -21.39 11.59
N ARG A 141 15.31 -21.16 11.21
CA ARG A 141 15.82 -21.44 9.86
C ARG A 141 15.49 -22.85 9.39
N ASP A 142 15.78 -23.84 10.19
CA ASP A 142 15.62 -25.24 9.80
C ASP A 142 14.15 -25.72 9.91
N LEU A 143 13.27 -24.93 10.52
CA LEU A 143 11.84 -25.24 10.69
C LEU A 143 11.03 -24.96 9.42
N TYR A 144 11.49 -24.08 8.54
CA TYR A 144 10.77 -23.72 7.31
C TYR A 144 10.52 -24.91 6.38
N ALA A 145 11.40 -25.91 6.37
CA ALA A 145 11.22 -27.14 5.59
C ALA A 145 9.92 -27.89 5.95
N ALA A 146 9.52 -27.82 7.22
CA ALA A 146 8.33 -28.47 7.75
C ALA A 146 7.08 -27.57 7.75
N TYR A 147 7.13 -26.36 7.17
CA TYR A 147 5.93 -25.52 7.03
C TYR A 147 4.92 -26.19 6.07
N PRO A 148 3.61 -26.23 6.42
CA PRO A 148 2.60 -26.91 5.61
C PRO A 148 2.52 -26.38 4.18
N ASP A 149 2.40 -27.27 3.19
CA ASP A 149 2.21 -26.95 1.77
C ASP A 149 0.85 -27.39 1.22
N GLU A 150 -0.03 -27.84 2.12
CA GLU A 150 -1.41 -28.17 1.83
C GLU A 150 -2.39 -27.37 2.70
N LYS A 151 -3.60 -27.18 2.18
CA LYS A 151 -4.67 -26.51 2.93
C LYS A 151 -5.08 -27.35 4.14
N LEU A 152 -4.85 -26.81 5.33
CA LEU A 152 -5.29 -27.45 6.56
C LEU A 152 -6.71 -27.00 6.90
N ALA A 153 -7.66 -27.95 6.96
CA ALA A 153 -9.07 -27.68 7.26
C ALA A 153 -9.26 -26.92 8.59
N LYS A 154 -8.40 -27.21 9.59
CA LYS A 154 -8.41 -26.52 10.88
C LYS A 154 -8.09 -25.02 10.82
N LEU A 155 -7.44 -24.54 9.73
CA LEU A 155 -7.13 -23.12 9.53
C LEU A 155 -8.21 -22.37 8.76
N ALA A 156 -8.95 -23.05 7.87
CA ALA A 156 -9.78 -22.41 6.87
C ALA A 156 -11.25 -22.19 7.28
N ALA A 157 -11.83 -23.08 8.09
CA ALA A 157 -13.28 -23.10 8.29
C ALA A 157 -13.73 -22.15 9.42
N GLY A 158 -14.38 -21.02 9.01
CA GLY A 158 -15.16 -20.16 9.92
C GLY A 158 -14.40 -19.51 11.08
N ARG A 159 -13.08 -19.50 11.03
CA ARG A 159 -12.26 -18.97 12.11
C ARG A 159 -12.00 -17.47 11.91
N PRO A 160 -11.99 -16.68 13.00
CA PRO A 160 -11.53 -15.29 12.95
C PRO A 160 -10.09 -15.18 12.47
N ILE A 161 -9.73 -13.99 11.98
CA ILE A 161 -8.37 -13.62 11.55
C ILE A 161 -7.42 -13.53 12.75
N GLY A 162 -6.12 -13.72 12.47
CA GLY A 162 -5.03 -13.46 13.43
C GLY A 162 -4.98 -14.38 14.63
N LEU A 163 -5.70 -15.52 14.60
CA LEU A 163 -5.66 -16.48 15.69
C LEU A 163 -4.61 -17.56 15.49
N THR A 164 -4.02 -18.02 16.59
CA THR A 164 -3.17 -19.21 16.63
C THR A 164 -3.99 -20.47 16.77
N VAL A 165 -3.74 -21.44 15.91
CA VAL A 165 -4.27 -22.80 16.02
C VAL A 165 -3.15 -23.73 16.45
N LYS A 166 -3.34 -24.40 17.59
CA LYS A 166 -2.37 -25.40 18.06
C LYS A 166 -2.11 -26.46 17.01
N ASN A 167 -0.85 -26.82 16.86
CA ASN A 167 -0.39 -27.76 15.88
C ASN A 167 0.63 -28.72 16.51
N GLU A 168 0.73 -29.92 15.96
CA GLU A 168 1.75 -30.89 16.30
C GLU A 168 2.98 -30.68 15.38
N GLY A 169 4.16 -30.97 15.89
CA GLY A 169 5.40 -30.79 15.17
C GLY A 169 6.17 -29.53 15.56
N VAL A 170 7.08 -29.09 14.68
CA VAL A 170 8.01 -27.97 14.95
C VAL A 170 7.32 -26.60 14.95
N TRP A 171 6.28 -26.41 14.17
CA TRP A 171 5.39 -25.26 14.22
C TRP A 171 4.25 -25.55 15.18
N VAL A 172 4.46 -25.24 16.47
CA VAL A 172 3.50 -25.56 17.54
C VAL A 172 2.23 -24.72 17.53
N GLY A 173 2.27 -23.59 16.86
CA GLY A 173 1.15 -22.71 16.52
C GLY A 173 1.18 -22.37 15.05
N LEU A 174 0.02 -22.42 14.38
CA LEU A 174 -0.19 -21.99 13.00
C LEU A 174 -1.22 -20.86 12.96
N SER A 175 -0.99 -19.89 12.10
CA SER A 175 -1.86 -18.73 11.94
C SER A 175 -3.11 -19.05 11.11
N THR A 176 -4.27 -18.51 11.51
CA THR A 176 -5.43 -18.46 10.62
C THR A 176 -5.22 -17.51 9.44
N ASP A 177 -4.26 -16.60 9.56
CA ASP A 177 -3.70 -15.78 8.47
C ASP A 177 -2.55 -16.54 7.81
N ILE A 178 -2.90 -17.55 7.04
CA ILE A 178 -1.99 -18.56 6.49
C ILE A 178 -0.83 -17.92 5.73
N GLY A 179 0.40 -18.28 6.08
CA GLY A 179 1.61 -17.81 5.42
C GLY A 179 2.27 -16.59 6.09
N THR A 180 1.78 -16.14 7.25
CA THR A 180 2.33 -14.96 7.95
C THR A 180 3.78 -15.12 8.37
N VAL A 181 4.27 -16.34 8.52
CA VAL A 181 5.70 -16.56 8.79
C VAL A 181 6.60 -16.05 7.66
N PHE A 182 6.13 -16.04 6.41
CA PHE A 182 6.92 -15.61 5.26
C PHE A 182 6.91 -14.08 5.08
N PHE A 183 5.88 -13.37 5.57
CA PHE A 183 5.88 -11.93 5.44
C PHE A 183 6.98 -11.26 6.28
N THR A 184 7.61 -11.98 7.23
CA THR A 184 8.81 -11.52 7.92
C THR A 184 9.99 -11.27 6.98
N LEU A 185 9.96 -11.77 5.74
CA LEU A 185 10.92 -11.40 4.70
C LEU A 185 10.93 -9.89 4.43
N ASP A 186 9.78 -9.18 4.57
CA ASP A 186 9.77 -7.71 4.42
C ASP A 186 10.63 -7.02 5.49
N ALA A 187 10.61 -7.52 6.73
CA ALA A 187 11.44 -6.99 7.79
C ALA A 187 12.89 -7.47 7.70
N LEU A 188 13.11 -8.78 7.54
CA LEU A 188 14.47 -9.36 7.59
C LEU A 188 15.36 -8.84 6.46
N THR A 189 14.81 -8.64 5.26
CA THR A 189 15.57 -8.03 4.16
C THR A 189 15.90 -6.57 4.45
N GLN A 190 15.02 -5.80 5.11
CA GLN A 190 15.34 -4.45 5.55
C GLN A 190 16.40 -4.45 6.67
N VAL A 191 16.30 -5.37 7.64
CA VAL A 191 17.37 -5.55 8.64
C VAL A 191 18.69 -5.83 7.97
N TYR A 192 18.72 -6.72 6.98
CA TYR A 192 19.94 -7.07 6.26
C TYR A 192 20.62 -5.87 5.59
N THR A 193 19.85 -4.92 5.06
CA THR A 193 20.43 -3.67 4.49
C THR A 193 21.04 -2.74 5.56
N ILE A 194 20.65 -2.91 6.83
CA ILE A 194 21.15 -2.10 7.97
C ILE A 194 22.31 -2.80 8.67
N ASP A 195 22.18 -4.09 8.93
CA ASP A 195 23.10 -4.91 9.74
C ASP A 195 23.29 -6.30 9.12
N PRO A 196 24.05 -6.41 8.02
CA PRO A 196 24.21 -7.67 7.29
C PRO A 196 25.05 -8.69 8.05
N THR A 197 24.55 -9.93 8.16
CA THR A 197 25.30 -11.08 8.70
C THR A 197 25.12 -12.31 7.81
N SER A 198 26.08 -13.26 7.83
CA SER A 198 26.00 -14.50 7.07
C SER A 198 24.84 -15.39 7.52
N GLU A 199 24.55 -15.41 8.81
CA GLU A 199 23.47 -16.18 9.42
C GLU A 199 22.11 -15.67 8.96
N LEU A 200 21.90 -14.34 8.97
CA LEU A 200 20.67 -13.69 8.50
C LEU A 200 20.50 -13.92 6.99
N ARG A 201 21.58 -13.84 6.22
CA ARG A 201 21.57 -14.20 4.79
C ARG A 201 21.06 -15.62 4.58
N GLY A 202 21.63 -16.60 5.31
CA GLY A 202 21.23 -18.00 5.20
C GLY A 202 19.75 -18.22 5.58
N LEU A 203 19.23 -17.51 6.59
CA LEU A 203 17.81 -17.56 6.94
C LEU A 203 16.93 -17.03 5.80
N ILE A 204 17.23 -15.85 5.28
CA ILE A 204 16.46 -15.22 4.18
C ILE A 204 16.42 -16.13 2.96
N GLU A 205 17.58 -16.67 2.55
CA GLU A 205 17.68 -17.58 1.41
C GLU A 205 16.87 -18.89 1.63
N THR A 206 16.88 -19.43 2.85
CA THR A 206 16.06 -20.60 3.21
C THR A 206 14.55 -20.29 3.11
N MET A 207 14.13 -19.14 3.62
CA MET A 207 12.74 -18.70 3.55
C MET A 207 12.28 -18.49 2.10
N ILE A 208 13.07 -17.81 1.28
CA ILE A 208 12.79 -17.62 -0.15
C ILE A 208 12.67 -18.95 -0.87
N ALA A 209 13.63 -19.87 -0.65
CA ALA A 209 13.63 -21.19 -1.26
C ALA A 209 12.37 -22.01 -0.89
N ARG A 210 11.92 -21.94 0.37
CA ARG A 210 10.66 -22.59 0.79
C ARG A 210 9.45 -21.93 0.17
N TYR A 211 9.35 -20.60 0.24
CA TYR A 211 8.22 -19.83 -0.30
C TYR A 211 8.03 -20.06 -1.80
N THR A 212 9.11 -20.16 -2.56
CA THR A 212 9.07 -20.42 -4.01
C THR A 212 8.35 -21.73 -4.35
N ARG A 213 8.43 -22.73 -3.47
CA ARG A 213 7.80 -24.05 -3.65
C ARG A 213 6.34 -24.09 -3.21
N LEU A 214 5.85 -23.08 -2.48
CA LEU A 214 4.48 -23.07 -2.00
C LEU A 214 3.52 -22.62 -3.11
N ASP A 215 2.42 -23.34 -3.25
CA ASP A 215 1.26 -22.85 -3.99
C ASP A 215 0.35 -22.06 -3.05
N VAL A 216 0.45 -20.73 -3.11
CA VAL A 216 -0.30 -19.81 -2.22
C VAL A 216 -1.82 -19.93 -2.38
N ARG A 217 -2.31 -20.35 -3.56
CA ARG A 217 -3.73 -20.60 -3.79
C ARG A 217 -4.16 -21.92 -3.16
N LYS A 218 -3.35 -22.98 -3.33
CA LYS A 218 -3.64 -24.31 -2.78
C LYS A 218 -3.75 -24.27 -1.27
N ILE A 219 -2.84 -23.57 -0.58
CA ILE A 219 -2.87 -23.46 0.87
C ILE A 219 -3.93 -22.46 1.36
N GLY A 220 -4.51 -21.63 0.48
CA GLY A 220 -5.42 -20.55 0.86
C GLY A 220 -4.72 -19.43 1.63
N ALA A 221 -3.54 -19.03 1.18
CA ALA A 221 -2.73 -18.03 1.86
C ALA A 221 -3.47 -16.70 2.01
N GLN A 222 -3.14 -15.96 3.07
CA GLN A 222 -3.55 -14.58 3.20
C GLN A 222 -2.88 -13.71 2.12
N THR A 223 -3.64 -12.83 1.49
CA THR A 223 -3.13 -11.98 0.41
C THR A 223 -2.16 -10.93 0.90
N HIS A 224 -2.43 -10.32 2.08
CA HIS A 224 -1.48 -9.43 2.74
C HIS A 224 -0.14 -10.14 3.01
N SER A 225 -0.19 -11.33 3.59
CA SER A 225 1.02 -12.13 3.82
C SER A 225 1.80 -12.37 2.52
N THR A 226 1.10 -12.75 1.45
CA THR A 226 1.72 -12.95 0.13
C THR A 226 2.38 -11.68 -0.39
N LEU A 227 1.67 -10.54 -0.40
CA LEU A 227 2.17 -9.27 -0.95
C LEU A 227 3.36 -8.72 -0.14
N SER A 228 3.30 -8.80 1.19
CA SER A 228 4.39 -8.38 2.07
C SER A 228 5.64 -9.25 1.86
N THR A 229 5.46 -10.57 1.72
CA THR A 229 6.54 -11.50 1.34
C THR A 229 7.20 -11.08 0.03
N LEU A 230 6.40 -10.76 -0.99
CA LEU A 230 6.91 -10.33 -2.30
C LEU A 230 7.69 -9.02 -2.22
N ARG A 231 7.28 -8.08 -1.36
CA ARG A 231 8.03 -6.84 -1.10
C ARG A 231 9.41 -7.13 -0.50
N GLY A 232 9.47 -8.09 0.43
CA GLY A 232 10.74 -8.54 0.99
C GLY A 232 11.65 -9.21 -0.06
N ILE A 233 11.11 -10.11 -0.90
CA ILE A 233 11.85 -10.73 -1.99
C ILE A 233 12.30 -9.70 -3.02
N PHE A 234 11.46 -8.71 -3.34
CA PHE A 234 11.83 -7.60 -4.23
C PHE A 234 13.00 -6.80 -3.67
N ARG A 235 12.98 -6.41 -2.39
CA ARG A 235 14.10 -5.69 -1.74
C ARG A 235 15.37 -6.54 -1.76
N TRP A 236 15.25 -7.85 -1.52
CA TRP A 236 16.39 -8.77 -1.62
C TRP A 236 16.98 -8.79 -3.02
N TRP A 237 16.13 -8.84 -4.04
CA TRP A 237 16.55 -8.78 -5.44
C TRP A 237 17.21 -7.42 -5.77
N GLU A 238 16.63 -6.31 -5.33
CA GLU A 238 17.11 -4.97 -5.65
C GLU A 238 18.47 -4.66 -5.01
N GLU A 239 18.67 -5.07 -3.75
CA GLU A 239 19.79 -4.62 -2.92
C GLU A 239 20.90 -5.66 -2.76
N VAL A 240 20.60 -6.95 -2.91
CA VAL A 240 21.53 -8.02 -2.48
C VAL A 240 21.80 -9.07 -3.55
N ASP A 241 20.76 -9.57 -4.21
CA ASP A 241 20.86 -10.72 -5.10
C ASP A 241 20.00 -10.53 -6.36
N PRO A 242 20.53 -9.87 -7.40
CA PRO A 242 19.77 -9.45 -8.57
C PRO A 242 19.49 -10.60 -9.56
N ARG A 243 19.34 -11.83 -9.09
CA ARG A 243 19.00 -12.98 -9.96
C ARG A 243 17.63 -12.77 -10.61
N PRO A 244 17.52 -12.95 -11.95
CA PRO A 244 16.29 -12.75 -12.70
C PRO A 244 15.09 -13.56 -12.18
N GLU A 245 15.36 -14.76 -11.64
CA GLU A 245 14.34 -15.68 -11.14
C GLU A 245 13.57 -15.10 -9.95
N LEU A 246 14.20 -14.27 -9.12
CA LEU A 246 13.55 -13.60 -8.00
C LEU A 246 12.57 -12.55 -8.47
N LEU A 247 12.96 -11.73 -9.44
CA LEU A 247 12.05 -10.74 -10.04
C LEU A 247 10.91 -11.45 -10.79
N ALA A 248 11.21 -12.53 -11.52
CA ALA A 248 10.20 -13.33 -12.20
C ALA A 248 9.17 -13.92 -11.22
N LEU A 249 9.62 -14.45 -10.07
CA LEU A 249 8.75 -14.94 -9.00
C LEU A 249 7.83 -13.81 -8.47
N VAL A 250 8.39 -12.63 -8.19
CA VAL A 250 7.60 -11.49 -7.69
C VAL A 250 6.54 -11.07 -8.72
N ARG A 251 6.90 -10.97 -9.99
CA ARG A 251 5.98 -10.61 -11.09
C ARG A 251 4.87 -11.66 -11.25
N GLU A 252 5.23 -12.92 -11.27
CA GLU A 252 4.28 -14.05 -11.42
C GLU A 252 3.26 -14.07 -10.27
N ARG A 253 3.74 -13.95 -9.02
CA ARG A 253 2.86 -13.98 -7.84
C ARG A 253 2.00 -12.72 -7.71
N TYR A 254 2.52 -11.55 -8.09
CA TYR A 254 1.71 -10.33 -8.13
C TYR A 254 0.61 -10.40 -9.19
N ARG A 255 0.93 -10.95 -10.39
CA ARG A 255 -0.09 -11.23 -11.41
C ARG A 255 -1.15 -12.22 -10.90
N LEU A 256 -0.71 -13.32 -10.27
CA LEU A 256 -1.61 -14.30 -9.65
C LEU A 256 -2.57 -13.64 -8.63
N TYR A 257 -2.06 -12.75 -7.78
CA TYR A 257 -2.87 -11.97 -6.85
C TYR A 257 -3.92 -11.13 -7.58
N ARG A 258 -3.52 -10.35 -8.56
CA ARG A 258 -4.43 -9.49 -9.32
C ARG A 258 -5.54 -10.27 -10.03
N GLU A 259 -5.22 -11.42 -10.59
CA GLU A 259 -6.17 -12.26 -11.31
C GLU A 259 -7.15 -13.01 -10.38
N ASN A 260 -6.79 -13.27 -9.13
CA ASN A 260 -7.55 -14.17 -8.26
C ASN A 260 -8.02 -13.56 -6.93
N ALA A 261 -7.53 -12.37 -6.56
CA ALA A 261 -7.80 -11.80 -5.26
C ALA A 261 -7.93 -10.26 -5.26
N GLU A 262 -7.87 -9.59 -6.41
CA GLU A 262 -8.19 -8.17 -6.52
C GLU A 262 -9.71 -7.97 -6.63
N THR A 263 -10.25 -6.95 -5.96
CA THR A 263 -11.69 -6.63 -5.94
C THR A 263 -12.07 -5.60 -7.00
N GLU A 264 -13.38 -5.31 -7.18
CA GLU A 264 -13.87 -4.33 -8.17
C GLU A 264 -13.38 -2.89 -7.92
N HIS A 265 -13.05 -2.53 -6.68
CA HIS A 265 -12.47 -1.23 -6.35
C HIS A 265 -10.95 -1.30 -6.10
N TYR A 266 -10.29 -2.35 -6.61
CA TYR A 266 -8.85 -2.57 -6.54
C TYR A 266 -8.28 -2.78 -5.12
N ALA A 267 -9.10 -3.19 -4.17
CA ALA A 267 -8.67 -3.74 -2.90
C ALA A 267 -8.36 -5.25 -3.04
N ASN A 268 -8.18 -5.94 -1.94
CA ASN A 268 -7.88 -7.37 -1.92
C ASN A 268 -9.03 -8.17 -1.29
N TYR A 269 -9.30 -9.38 -1.77
CA TYR A 269 -9.88 -10.41 -0.90
C TYR A 269 -8.83 -10.84 0.12
N ASN A 270 -9.23 -11.00 1.39
CA ASN A 270 -8.26 -11.24 2.45
C ASN A 270 -7.50 -12.58 2.31
N TRP A 271 -8.11 -13.60 1.72
CA TRP A 271 -7.47 -14.88 1.42
C TRP A 271 -7.72 -15.33 -0.01
N PHE A 272 -6.78 -16.06 -0.59
CA PHE A 272 -7.02 -16.75 -1.85
C PHE A 272 -8.16 -17.77 -1.70
N GLY A 273 -9.10 -17.74 -2.65
CA GLY A 273 -10.25 -18.65 -2.68
C GLY A 273 -11.33 -18.39 -1.62
N ARG A 274 -11.27 -17.23 -0.93
CA ARG A 274 -12.28 -16.77 0.03
C ARG A 274 -12.64 -15.30 -0.24
N PRO A 275 -13.56 -15.02 -1.17
CA PRO A 275 -13.89 -13.65 -1.57
C PRO A 275 -14.86 -12.99 -0.57
N GLU A 276 -14.50 -12.86 0.69
CA GLU A 276 -15.39 -12.43 1.76
C GLU A 276 -15.32 -10.93 2.04
N TRP A 277 -14.12 -10.39 2.25
CA TRP A 277 -13.88 -9.01 2.67
C TRP A 277 -12.43 -8.59 2.41
N THR A 278 -12.17 -7.26 2.49
CA THR A 278 -10.87 -6.64 2.21
C THR A 278 -10.03 -6.48 3.48
N GLU A 279 -8.73 -6.27 3.30
CA GLU A 279 -7.82 -5.86 4.37
C GLU A 279 -6.92 -4.73 3.89
N ALA A 280 -6.98 -3.55 4.55
CA ALA A 280 -6.21 -2.38 4.13
C ALA A 280 -4.68 -2.61 4.16
N CYS A 281 -4.17 -3.54 4.98
CA CYS A 281 -2.75 -3.92 4.95
C CYS A 281 -2.35 -4.49 3.58
N GLY A 282 -3.16 -5.39 3.02
CA GLY A 282 -2.93 -5.94 1.68
C GLY A 282 -3.06 -4.88 0.58
N VAL A 283 -3.97 -3.91 0.75
CA VAL A 283 -4.10 -2.76 -0.16
C VAL A 283 -2.82 -1.93 -0.19
N VAL A 284 -2.25 -1.62 0.98
CA VAL A 284 -0.97 -0.88 1.08
C VAL A 284 0.15 -1.65 0.39
N ASP A 285 0.28 -2.96 0.66
CA ASP A 285 1.34 -3.75 0.03
C ASP A 285 1.17 -3.90 -1.48
N SER A 286 -0.07 -4.02 -1.98
CA SER A 286 -0.35 -4.04 -3.43
C SER A 286 0.06 -2.72 -4.09
N PHE A 287 -0.27 -1.59 -3.48
CA PHE A 287 0.15 -0.26 -3.95
C PHE A 287 1.68 -0.14 -4.02
N LEU A 288 2.37 -0.46 -2.93
CA LEU A 288 3.82 -0.34 -2.84
C LEU A 288 4.54 -1.28 -3.80
N LEU A 289 4.07 -2.53 -3.89
CA LEU A 289 4.66 -3.53 -4.78
C LEU A 289 4.46 -3.18 -6.25
N ALA A 290 3.31 -2.59 -6.62
CA ALA A 290 3.09 -2.11 -7.98
C ALA A 290 4.13 -1.04 -8.38
N VAL A 291 4.41 -0.08 -7.49
CA VAL A 291 5.45 0.94 -7.74
C VAL A 291 6.84 0.30 -7.82
N GLN A 292 7.15 -0.66 -6.93
CA GLN A 292 8.42 -1.40 -6.96
C GLN A 292 8.61 -2.15 -8.29
N LEU A 293 7.57 -2.85 -8.76
CA LEU A 293 7.61 -3.58 -10.03
C LEU A 293 7.79 -2.65 -11.23
N TRP A 294 7.09 -1.50 -11.26
CA TRP A 294 7.35 -0.50 -12.29
C TRP A 294 8.82 -0.03 -12.28
N ARG A 295 9.37 0.30 -11.12
CA ARG A 295 10.77 0.73 -11.01
C ARG A 295 11.75 -0.28 -11.61
N ALA A 296 11.48 -1.57 -11.41
CA ALA A 296 12.33 -2.66 -11.91
C ALA A 296 12.15 -2.93 -13.41
N THR A 297 10.92 -2.81 -13.92
CA THR A 297 10.59 -3.27 -15.27
C THR A 297 10.40 -2.14 -16.29
N GLY A 298 10.06 -0.93 -15.83
CA GLY A 298 9.63 0.17 -16.67
C GLY A 298 8.20 0.02 -17.24
N GLU A 299 7.49 -1.06 -16.90
CA GLU A 299 6.15 -1.34 -17.41
C GLU A 299 5.11 -0.42 -16.75
N ALA A 300 4.59 0.57 -17.46
CA ALA A 300 3.67 1.59 -16.95
C ALA A 300 2.36 1.01 -16.40
N ASP A 301 1.95 -0.18 -16.81
CA ASP A 301 0.74 -0.87 -16.32
C ASP A 301 0.77 -1.09 -14.81
N TYR A 302 1.94 -1.27 -14.21
CA TYR A 302 2.09 -1.35 -12.76
C TYR A 302 1.75 -0.01 -12.08
N LEU A 303 2.17 1.13 -12.64
CA LEU A 303 1.77 2.45 -12.12
C LEU A 303 0.29 2.72 -12.32
N GLN A 304 -0.26 2.34 -13.46
CA GLN A 304 -1.70 2.45 -13.67
C GLN A 304 -2.50 1.61 -12.66
N ALA A 305 -1.99 0.43 -12.28
CA ALA A 305 -2.55 -0.35 -11.18
C ALA A 305 -2.39 0.38 -9.84
N ALA A 306 -1.20 0.93 -9.54
CA ALA A 306 -0.95 1.70 -8.32
C ALA A 306 -1.91 2.90 -8.18
N HIS A 307 -2.19 3.65 -9.25
CA HIS A 307 -3.19 4.74 -9.23
C HIS A 307 -4.57 4.22 -8.84
N ARG A 308 -5.02 3.11 -9.45
CA ARG A 308 -6.34 2.53 -9.14
C ARG A 308 -6.42 2.05 -7.70
N VAL A 309 -5.38 1.37 -7.21
CA VAL A 309 -5.31 0.90 -5.82
C VAL A 309 -5.35 2.09 -4.85
N TYR A 310 -4.54 3.14 -5.10
CA TYR A 310 -4.48 4.30 -4.23
C TYR A 310 -5.84 5.02 -4.18
N PHE A 311 -6.36 5.46 -5.33
CA PHE A 311 -7.53 6.34 -5.39
C PHE A 311 -8.85 5.64 -5.06
N ASN A 312 -8.96 4.32 -5.22
CA ASN A 312 -10.21 3.62 -4.94
C ASN A 312 -10.13 2.80 -3.65
N ALA A 313 -9.11 1.96 -3.49
CA ALA A 313 -9.05 1.05 -2.35
C ALA A 313 -8.45 1.72 -1.10
N LEU A 314 -7.26 2.32 -1.22
CA LEU A 314 -6.57 2.91 -0.07
C LEU A 314 -7.34 4.12 0.48
N CYS A 315 -7.78 5.02 -0.41
CA CYS A 315 -8.55 6.19 -0.03
C CYS A 315 -9.90 5.82 0.61
N TYR A 316 -10.62 4.84 0.05
CA TYR A 316 -11.90 4.38 0.60
C TYR A 316 -11.74 3.66 1.95
N ALA A 317 -10.67 2.90 2.16
CA ALA A 317 -10.41 2.18 3.40
C ALA A 317 -10.13 3.13 4.60
N GLN A 318 -9.77 4.40 4.35
CA GLN A 318 -9.56 5.38 5.42
C GLN A 318 -10.89 5.82 6.03
N ARG A 319 -10.99 5.77 7.35
CA ARG A 319 -12.20 6.12 8.11
C ARG A 319 -12.20 7.61 8.50
N PRO A 320 -13.36 8.19 8.87
CA PRO A 320 -13.47 9.60 9.25
C PRO A 320 -12.57 10.02 10.41
N ASN A 321 -12.27 9.08 11.32
CA ASN A 321 -11.34 9.30 12.42
C ASN A 321 -9.85 9.20 12.04
N GLY A 322 -9.56 8.97 10.75
CA GLY A 322 -8.20 8.82 10.25
C GLY A 322 -7.64 7.39 10.31
N GLY A 323 -8.32 6.46 11.00
CA GLY A 323 -7.97 5.03 11.00
C GLY A 323 -8.30 4.36 9.66
N PHE A 324 -7.97 3.08 9.54
CA PHE A 324 -8.28 2.27 8.37
C PHE A 324 -9.04 1.01 8.78
N GLY A 325 -9.95 0.57 7.93
CA GLY A 325 -10.79 -0.59 8.18
C GLY A 325 -10.88 -1.55 7.02
N CYS A 326 -11.73 -2.55 7.21
CA CYS A 326 -12.05 -3.56 6.20
C CYS A 326 -13.41 -3.26 5.57
N ASP A 327 -13.62 -3.76 4.34
CA ASP A 327 -14.83 -3.54 3.57
C ASP A 327 -15.39 -4.87 3.06
N LEU A 328 -16.71 -4.94 2.88
CA LEU A 328 -17.36 -6.04 2.20
C LEU A 328 -17.06 -5.95 0.70
N CYS A 329 -16.60 -7.02 0.11
CA CYS A 329 -16.18 -7.04 -1.28
C CYS A 329 -17.37 -7.08 -2.25
N VAL A 330 -17.30 -6.27 -3.31
CA VAL A 330 -18.15 -6.41 -4.49
C VAL A 330 -17.66 -7.63 -5.28
N GLY A 331 -18.61 -8.44 -5.80
CA GLY A 331 -18.33 -9.71 -6.49
C GLY A 331 -18.41 -10.94 -5.58
N ALA A 332 -18.34 -10.77 -4.26
CA ALA A 332 -18.55 -11.86 -3.32
C ALA A 332 -20.04 -12.22 -3.22
N ASP A 333 -20.38 -13.50 -3.36
CA ASP A 333 -21.76 -14.02 -3.26
C ASP A 333 -22.79 -13.26 -4.13
N GLY A 334 -22.37 -12.82 -5.34
CA GLY A 334 -23.19 -12.00 -6.22
C GLY A 334 -23.41 -10.56 -5.76
N ARG A 335 -22.70 -10.10 -4.75
CA ARG A 335 -22.79 -8.75 -4.19
C ARG A 335 -22.36 -7.70 -5.21
N VAL A 336 -23.17 -6.68 -5.39
CA VAL A 336 -22.88 -5.54 -6.28
C VAL A 336 -22.55 -4.25 -5.53
N VAL A 337 -22.68 -4.28 -4.20
CA VAL A 337 -22.58 -3.12 -3.30
C VAL A 337 -21.35 -3.23 -2.41
N LEU A 338 -20.54 -2.17 -2.41
CA LEU A 338 -19.43 -1.95 -1.48
C LEU A 338 -19.96 -1.31 -0.19
N ALA A 339 -19.50 -1.77 0.95
CA ALA A 339 -19.82 -1.21 2.26
C ALA A 339 -18.71 -1.45 3.27
N PRO A 340 -18.53 -0.61 4.29
CA PRO A 340 -17.66 -0.90 5.40
C PRO A 340 -18.07 -2.21 6.09
N HIS A 341 -17.08 -3.00 6.52
CA HIS A 341 -17.35 -4.24 7.22
C HIS A 341 -17.97 -3.97 8.60
N PRO A 342 -19.16 -4.53 8.93
CA PRO A 342 -19.94 -4.12 10.10
C PRO A 342 -19.24 -4.39 11.44
N LYS A 343 -18.35 -5.40 11.49
CA LYS A 343 -17.60 -5.80 12.69
C LYS A 343 -16.17 -5.27 12.72
N ILE A 344 -15.64 -4.85 11.57
CA ILE A 344 -14.24 -4.38 11.42
C ILE A 344 -14.28 -3.01 10.71
N PHE A 345 -15.08 -2.09 11.27
CA PHE A 345 -15.18 -0.74 10.76
C PHE A 345 -13.81 -0.05 10.75
N GLU A 346 -13.05 -0.18 11.83
CA GLU A 346 -11.65 0.17 11.93
C GLU A 346 -10.88 -1.04 12.48
N ALA A 347 -9.66 -1.26 12.01
CA ALA A 347 -8.75 -2.26 12.53
C ALA A 347 -7.52 -1.57 13.16
N PRO A 348 -7.63 -1.06 14.40
CA PRO A 348 -6.54 -0.36 15.07
C PRO A 348 -5.32 -1.27 15.32
N TRP A 349 -5.53 -2.58 15.40
CA TRP A 349 -4.46 -3.57 15.64
C TRP A 349 -3.53 -3.78 14.43
N CYS A 350 -3.92 -3.38 13.20
CA CYS A 350 -3.08 -3.53 12.00
C CYS A 350 -3.31 -2.42 10.97
N CYS A 351 -4.50 -2.33 10.38
CA CYS A 351 -4.78 -1.52 9.18
C CYS A 351 -4.54 -0.02 9.41
N SER A 352 -4.96 0.53 10.57
CA SER A 352 -4.78 1.96 10.88
C SER A 352 -3.31 2.38 10.87
N MET A 353 -2.41 1.51 11.33
CA MET A 353 -0.97 1.76 11.35
C MET A 353 -0.31 1.52 9.99
N ARG A 354 -0.80 0.52 9.24
CA ARG A 354 -0.29 0.25 7.88
C ARG A 354 -0.72 1.32 6.87
N GLY A 355 -1.93 1.88 7.03
CA GLY A 355 -2.37 3.02 6.25
C GLY A 355 -1.39 4.20 6.30
N ALA A 356 -0.77 4.44 7.47
CA ALA A 356 0.29 5.43 7.64
C ALA A 356 1.46 5.23 6.67
N GLU A 357 1.94 3.99 6.54
CA GLU A 357 3.01 3.67 5.57
C GLU A 357 2.55 3.93 4.15
N GLY A 358 1.35 3.49 3.78
CA GLY A 358 0.80 3.70 2.44
C GLY A 358 0.73 5.18 2.06
N LEU A 359 0.23 6.02 2.96
CA LEU A 359 0.10 7.47 2.74
C LEU A 359 1.48 8.17 2.65
N ALA A 360 2.39 7.88 3.58
CA ALA A 360 3.72 8.48 3.58
C ALA A 360 4.53 8.08 2.34
N ARG A 361 4.44 6.81 1.91
CA ARG A 361 5.10 6.33 0.69
C ARG A 361 4.45 6.91 -0.58
N ALA A 362 3.13 7.16 -0.59
CA ALA A 362 2.49 7.87 -1.70
C ALA A 362 3.10 9.26 -1.90
N ALA A 363 3.31 10.03 -0.81
CA ALA A 363 3.99 11.32 -0.88
C ALA A 363 5.42 11.18 -1.45
N GLN A 364 6.15 10.16 -1.00
CA GLN A 364 7.53 9.90 -1.44
C GLN A 364 7.62 9.50 -2.92
N PHE A 365 6.58 8.82 -3.44
CA PHE A 365 6.55 8.32 -4.81
C PHE A 365 6.07 9.34 -5.83
N ASN A 366 5.62 10.52 -5.41
CA ASN A 366 5.08 11.52 -6.34
C ASN A 366 6.08 12.01 -7.38
N LEU A 367 7.32 12.24 -6.93
CA LEU A 367 8.47 12.50 -7.79
C LEU A 367 9.60 11.56 -7.43
N MET A 368 10.29 11.07 -8.45
CA MET A 368 11.48 10.23 -8.30
C MET A 368 12.60 10.75 -9.20
N THR A 369 13.82 10.39 -8.90
CA THR A 369 14.98 10.82 -9.69
C THR A 369 15.85 9.65 -10.12
N GLU A 370 16.45 9.79 -11.29
CA GLU A 370 17.72 9.14 -11.66
C GLU A 370 18.79 10.21 -11.70
N ALA A 371 19.29 10.58 -10.53
CA ALA A 371 20.09 11.78 -10.35
C ALA A 371 21.31 11.84 -11.27
N ARG A 372 22.01 10.71 -11.50
CA ARG A 372 23.17 10.65 -12.40
C ARG A 372 22.80 10.82 -13.87
N ALA A 373 21.60 10.40 -14.27
CA ALA A 373 21.08 10.55 -15.62
C ALA A 373 20.40 11.91 -15.83
N GLY A 374 20.23 12.72 -14.76
CA GLY A 374 19.51 13.98 -14.83
C GLY A 374 18.02 13.81 -15.13
N ALA A 375 17.43 12.67 -14.78
CA ALA A 375 16.03 12.38 -15.06
C ALA A 375 15.14 12.62 -13.83
N VAL A 376 13.95 13.19 -14.10
CA VAL A 376 12.85 13.40 -13.14
C VAL A 376 11.64 12.60 -13.61
N TRP A 377 11.15 11.74 -12.76
CA TRP A 377 9.96 10.95 -13.01
C TRP A 377 8.80 11.48 -12.17
N ALA A 378 7.65 11.74 -12.79
CA ALA A 378 6.39 12.10 -12.15
C ALA A 378 5.40 10.93 -12.32
N PRO A 379 5.56 9.84 -11.54
CA PRO A 379 4.68 8.67 -11.59
C PRO A 379 3.30 8.95 -10.98
N PHE A 380 3.18 9.99 -10.16
CA PHE A 380 1.92 10.48 -9.59
C PHE A 380 1.80 11.99 -9.72
N TYR A 381 0.62 12.53 -9.34
CA TYR A 381 0.30 13.96 -9.44
C TYR A 381 -0.32 14.47 -8.14
N PHE A 382 0.28 14.11 -6.99
CA PHE A 382 -0.16 14.59 -5.68
C PHE A 382 0.36 16.02 -5.43
N GLU A 383 -0.45 16.80 -4.73
CA GLU A 383 -0.04 18.13 -4.29
C GLU A 383 1.05 18.05 -3.21
N GLY A 384 1.99 18.98 -3.24
CA GLY A 384 3.07 19.04 -2.25
C GLY A 384 4.28 19.84 -2.72
N ASP A 385 5.23 20.01 -1.78
CA ASP A 385 6.56 20.58 -2.05
C ASP A 385 7.60 19.45 -2.06
N TYR A 386 8.47 19.48 -3.06
CA TYR A 386 9.45 18.42 -3.33
C TYR A 386 10.83 19.03 -3.60
N THR A 387 11.86 18.44 -3.00
CA THR A 387 13.26 18.81 -3.27
C THR A 387 13.96 17.67 -3.98
N LEU A 388 14.42 17.94 -5.20
CA LEU A 388 15.15 16.98 -6.05
C LEU A 388 16.61 17.37 -6.06
N ARG A 389 17.52 16.41 -5.81
CA ARG A 389 18.97 16.65 -5.74
C ARG A 389 19.67 15.96 -6.90
N PHE A 390 20.56 16.69 -7.56
CA PHE A 390 21.38 16.23 -8.68
C PHE A 390 22.85 16.53 -8.41
N PRO A 391 23.79 15.91 -9.15
CA PRO A 391 25.21 16.23 -9.01
C PRO A 391 25.57 17.70 -9.30
N ASP A 392 24.80 18.36 -10.19
CA ASP A 392 24.97 19.76 -10.62
C ASP A 392 24.13 20.76 -9.83
N GLY A 393 23.35 20.33 -8.83
CA GLY A 393 22.55 21.24 -8.03
C GLY A 393 21.23 20.65 -7.53
N GLU A 394 20.32 21.54 -7.16
CA GLU A 394 19.06 21.22 -6.52
C GLU A 394 17.89 21.91 -7.23
N LEU A 395 16.76 21.22 -7.31
CA LEU A 395 15.50 21.75 -7.82
C LEU A 395 14.40 21.55 -6.77
N ALA A 396 13.84 22.64 -6.25
CA ALA A 396 12.69 22.63 -5.36
C ALA A 396 11.43 23.04 -6.13
N VAL A 397 10.40 22.21 -6.10
CA VAL A 397 9.16 22.44 -6.84
C VAL A 397 7.94 22.28 -5.96
N ARG A 398 6.90 23.08 -6.20
CA ARG A 398 5.56 22.93 -5.65
C ARG A 398 4.64 22.35 -6.71
N CYS A 399 4.03 21.21 -6.41
CA CYS A 399 2.97 20.63 -7.23
C CYS A 399 1.61 21.05 -6.71
N THR A 400 0.76 21.60 -7.58
CA THR A 400 -0.68 21.76 -7.37
C THR A 400 -1.43 20.95 -8.42
N SER A 401 -2.53 20.31 -8.04
CA SER A 401 -3.16 19.31 -8.89
C SER A 401 -4.67 19.22 -8.65
N GLU A 402 -5.42 19.13 -9.73
CA GLU A 402 -6.83 18.74 -9.68
C GLU A 402 -7.03 17.24 -10.01
N TYR A 403 -5.94 16.52 -10.30
CA TYR A 403 -5.99 15.09 -10.54
C TYR A 403 -6.28 14.33 -9.23
N PRO A 404 -7.14 13.30 -9.25
CA PRO A 404 -7.72 12.58 -10.40
C PRO A 404 -9.11 13.08 -10.84
N GLN A 405 -9.62 14.19 -10.29
CA GLN A 405 -10.93 14.71 -10.66
C GLN A 405 -10.93 15.50 -11.98
N ALA A 406 -9.78 16.11 -12.33
CA ALA A 406 -9.53 16.77 -13.61
C ALA A 406 -8.05 16.65 -13.96
N GLY A 407 -7.74 16.67 -15.25
CA GLY A 407 -6.37 16.54 -15.75
C GLY A 407 -5.63 17.87 -15.80
N ARG A 408 -5.48 18.56 -14.66
CA ARG A 408 -4.73 19.81 -14.56
C ARG A 408 -3.70 19.70 -13.45
N VAL A 409 -2.41 19.76 -13.81
CA VAL A 409 -1.29 19.65 -12.88
C VAL A 409 -0.30 20.79 -13.16
N ARG A 410 0.20 21.42 -12.11
CA ARG A 410 1.16 22.54 -12.21
C ARG A 410 2.33 22.31 -11.26
N TRP A 411 3.54 22.45 -11.77
CA TRP A 411 4.75 22.49 -10.95
C TRP A 411 5.33 23.88 -11.03
N THR A 412 5.36 24.60 -9.90
CA THR A 412 6.04 25.89 -9.75
C THR A 412 7.43 25.65 -9.19
N VAL A 413 8.43 26.14 -9.85
CA VAL A 413 9.83 26.07 -9.40
C VAL A 413 10.05 27.11 -8.31
N LEU A 414 10.24 26.63 -7.08
CA LEU A 414 10.48 27.49 -5.91
C LEU A 414 11.94 27.95 -5.85
N ARG A 415 12.88 27.05 -6.25
CA ARG A 415 14.30 27.29 -6.29
C ARG A 415 14.95 26.34 -7.30
N SER A 416 15.94 26.81 -8.02
CA SER A 416 16.79 26.00 -8.88
C SER A 416 18.24 26.45 -8.75
N THR A 417 19.14 25.52 -8.47
CA THR A 417 20.58 25.69 -8.59
C THR A 417 21.18 24.73 -9.60
N ALA A 418 20.36 23.82 -10.16
CA ALA A 418 20.74 22.97 -11.27
C ALA A 418 20.77 23.80 -12.56
N ASP A 419 21.86 23.73 -13.30
CA ASP A 419 22.12 24.55 -14.50
C ASP A 419 21.98 23.77 -15.80
N THR A 420 21.79 22.46 -15.73
CA THR A 420 21.62 21.60 -16.92
C THR A 420 20.17 21.18 -17.11
N ALA A 421 19.81 20.86 -18.35
CA ALA A 421 18.50 20.30 -18.65
C ALA A 421 18.26 18.99 -17.91
N LYS A 422 17.05 18.83 -17.36
CA LYS A 422 16.57 17.57 -16.77
C LYS A 422 15.52 16.94 -17.68
N GLU A 423 15.62 15.63 -17.89
CA GLU A 423 14.61 14.90 -18.65
C GLU A 423 13.43 14.57 -17.75
N TRP A 424 12.29 15.22 -18.00
CA TRP A 424 11.06 14.98 -17.27
C TRP A 424 10.24 13.90 -17.94
N HIS A 425 9.75 12.95 -17.14
CA HIS A 425 8.88 11.85 -17.54
C HIS A 425 7.53 11.99 -16.82
N PHE A 426 6.48 12.33 -17.55
CA PHE A 426 5.11 12.48 -17.04
C PHE A 426 4.33 11.20 -17.34
N LEU A 427 3.85 10.50 -16.33
CA LEU A 427 3.03 9.30 -16.54
C LEU A 427 1.78 9.64 -17.35
N VAL A 428 1.45 8.80 -18.34
CA VAL A 428 0.14 8.84 -18.99
C VAL A 428 -0.88 8.20 -18.05
N PRO A 429 -1.85 8.97 -17.49
CA PRO A 429 -2.79 8.43 -16.50
C PRO A 429 -3.72 7.38 -17.09
N PRO A 430 -4.29 6.48 -16.24
CA PRO A 430 -5.27 5.51 -16.70
C PRO A 430 -6.44 6.14 -17.47
N GLY A 431 -6.73 5.63 -18.66
CA GLY A 431 -7.84 6.08 -19.49
C GLY A 431 -7.56 7.36 -20.31
N VAL A 432 -6.36 7.91 -20.25
CA VAL A 432 -5.96 9.09 -21.03
C VAL A 432 -5.12 8.64 -22.25
N PRO A 433 -5.46 9.09 -23.48
CA PRO A 433 -4.59 8.83 -24.63
C PRO A 433 -3.26 9.60 -24.49
N PRO A 434 -2.09 9.00 -24.80
CA PRO A 434 -0.79 9.67 -24.66
C PRO A 434 -0.72 11.03 -25.37
N ARG A 435 -1.20 11.09 -26.62
CA ARG A 435 -1.20 12.31 -27.44
C ARG A 435 -2.12 13.43 -26.95
N ALA A 436 -2.95 13.15 -25.94
CA ALA A 436 -3.83 14.15 -25.34
C ALA A 436 -3.18 14.91 -24.18
N LEU A 437 -1.97 14.52 -23.75
CA LEU A 437 -1.19 15.29 -22.79
C LEU A 437 -0.59 16.51 -23.48
N ALA A 438 -0.81 17.69 -22.91
CA ALA A 438 -0.25 18.94 -23.35
C ALA A 438 0.58 19.57 -22.23
N LEU A 439 1.86 19.85 -22.49
CA LEU A 439 2.76 20.51 -21.56
C LEU A 439 3.01 21.95 -22.02
N ASN A 440 2.96 22.86 -21.07
CA ASN A 440 3.35 24.25 -21.25
C ASN A 440 4.43 24.61 -20.23
N HIS A 441 5.51 25.28 -20.68
CA HIS A 441 6.57 25.80 -19.84
C HIS A 441 6.64 27.31 -20.01
N ALA A 442 6.46 28.06 -18.93
CA ALA A 442 6.52 29.53 -18.92
C ALA A 442 5.69 30.19 -20.05
N GLY A 443 4.46 29.67 -20.30
CA GLY A 443 3.56 30.19 -21.34
C GLY A 443 3.81 29.67 -22.76
N ARG A 444 4.77 28.77 -22.97
CA ARG A 444 5.10 28.21 -24.29
C ARG A 444 4.79 26.71 -24.30
N ALA A 445 4.16 26.25 -25.39
CA ALA A 445 3.95 24.81 -25.60
C ALA A 445 5.29 24.07 -25.74
N VAL A 446 5.39 22.93 -25.08
CA VAL A 446 6.56 22.03 -25.13
C VAL A 446 6.17 20.78 -25.91
N GLU A 447 7.03 20.42 -26.88
CA GLU A 447 6.87 19.15 -27.59
C GLU A 447 7.19 17.98 -26.67
N LEU A 448 6.27 17.02 -26.59
CA LEU A 448 6.40 15.81 -25.78
C LEU A 448 6.68 14.60 -26.67
N ARG A 449 7.57 13.73 -26.22
CA ARG A 449 7.85 12.44 -26.85
C ARG A 449 7.28 11.30 -26.02
N GLU A 450 6.65 10.34 -26.66
CA GLU A 450 6.13 9.16 -25.97
C GLU A 450 7.23 8.12 -25.74
N ALA A 451 7.35 7.64 -24.52
CA ALA A 451 8.31 6.59 -24.13
C ALA A 451 7.73 5.73 -22.99
N ALA A 452 7.50 4.44 -23.25
CA ALA A 452 7.13 3.43 -22.25
C ALA A 452 5.99 3.84 -21.29
N GLY A 453 4.92 4.44 -21.84
CA GLY A 453 3.77 4.90 -21.06
C GLY A 453 3.95 6.25 -20.37
N PHE A 454 5.02 6.96 -20.69
CA PHE A 454 5.29 8.33 -20.27
C PHE A 454 5.37 9.27 -21.47
N MET A 455 5.08 10.54 -21.21
CA MET A 455 5.41 11.64 -22.12
C MET A 455 6.64 12.37 -21.57
N THR A 456 7.64 12.61 -22.40
CA THR A 456 8.96 13.11 -21.96
C THR A 456 9.35 14.41 -22.62
N ALA A 457 10.07 15.26 -21.88
CA ALA A 457 10.67 16.48 -22.37
C ALA A 457 11.94 16.83 -21.60
N ALA A 458 12.97 17.35 -22.30
CA ALA A 458 14.17 17.92 -21.68
C ALA A 458 13.93 19.40 -21.36
N LEU A 459 14.06 19.80 -20.09
CA LEU A 459 13.72 21.12 -19.60
C LEU A 459 14.86 21.71 -18.76
N VAL A 460 15.21 22.97 -19.02
CA VAL A 460 16.02 23.80 -18.12
C VAL A 460 15.04 24.66 -17.33
N LEU A 461 15.07 24.56 -16.01
CA LEU A 461 14.10 25.22 -15.14
C LEU A 461 14.78 26.23 -14.23
N ALA A 462 14.25 27.45 -14.20
CA ALA A 462 14.68 28.52 -13.32
C ALA A 462 13.63 28.78 -12.22
N ALA A 463 14.05 29.39 -11.12
CA ALA A 463 13.14 29.82 -10.07
C ALA A 463 12.04 30.74 -10.63
N GLY A 464 10.79 30.47 -10.30
CA GLY A 464 9.59 31.16 -10.81
C GLY A 464 8.97 30.51 -12.04
N ASP A 465 9.65 29.58 -12.72
CA ASP A 465 9.06 28.84 -13.84
C ASP A 465 7.86 28.00 -13.41
N VAL A 466 6.90 27.87 -14.33
CA VAL A 466 5.73 27.00 -14.16
C VAL A 466 5.67 26.00 -15.30
N LEU A 467 5.64 24.71 -14.94
CA LEU A 467 5.24 23.65 -15.84
C LEU A 467 3.75 23.38 -15.66
N ALA A 468 3.01 23.44 -16.75
CA ALA A 468 1.57 23.20 -16.76
C ALA A 468 1.27 21.99 -17.64
N LEU A 469 0.81 20.88 -17.03
CA LEU A 469 0.39 19.68 -17.72
C LEU A 469 -1.13 19.61 -17.70
N ASP A 470 -1.73 19.51 -18.89
CA ASP A 470 -3.18 19.41 -19.07
C ASP A 470 -3.51 18.19 -19.92
N PHE A 471 -4.57 17.46 -19.54
CA PHE A 471 -5.09 16.30 -20.28
C PHE A 471 -6.59 16.10 -20.02
N PRO A 472 -7.33 15.51 -20.98
CA PRO A 472 -8.76 15.28 -20.81
C PRO A 472 -9.02 14.12 -19.83
N MET A 473 -10.12 14.25 -19.06
CA MET A 473 -10.65 13.19 -18.22
C MET A 473 -12.10 12.95 -18.63
N ALA A 474 -12.47 11.71 -18.87
CA ALA A 474 -13.80 11.35 -19.36
C ALA A 474 -14.38 10.13 -18.66
N LEU A 475 -15.72 10.00 -18.71
CA LEU A 475 -16.44 8.80 -18.35
C LEU A 475 -16.08 7.67 -19.32
N THR A 476 -15.79 6.50 -18.79
CA THR A 476 -15.55 5.28 -19.56
C THR A 476 -16.32 4.12 -18.95
N VAL A 477 -16.82 3.23 -19.81
CA VAL A 477 -17.42 1.96 -19.43
C VAL A 477 -16.35 0.87 -19.46
N LYS A 478 -16.31 0.03 -18.45
CA LYS A 478 -15.35 -1.08 -18.31
C LYS A 478 -16.05 -2.37 -17.92
N GLN A 479 -15.49 -3.49 -18.34
CA GLN A 479 -15.90 -4.79 -17.80
C GLN A 479 -15.55 -4.87 -16.30
N PRO A 480 -16.26 -5.70 -15.51
CA PRO A 480 -15.86 -5.99 -14.15
C PRO A 480 -14.39 -6.43 -14.04
N ALA A 481 -13.73 -6.12 -12.95
CA ALA A 481 -12.35 -6.54 -12.72
C ALA A 481 -12.27 -8.01 -12.33
N THR A 482 -13.29 -8.53 -11.65
CA THR A 482 -13.32 -9.89 -11.12
C THR A 482 -14.14 -10.81 -12.01
N ALA A 483 -13.69 -12.07 -12.15
CA ALA A 483 -14.47 -13.13 -12.80
C ALA A 483 -15.62 -13.66 -11.92
N ALA A 484 -15.79 -13.15 -10.70
CA ALA A 484 -16.82 -13.60 -9.77
C ALA A 484 -18.24 -13.13 -10.16
N LEU A 485 -18.35 -12.10 -11.00
CA LEU A 485 -19.64 -11.60 -11.47
C LEU A 485 -20.07 -12.31 -12.76
N PRO A 486 -21.38 -12.60 -12.92
CA PRO A 486 -21.91 -13.14 -14.16
C PRO A 486 -21.71 -12.18 -15.34
N ALA A 487 -21.84 -12.70 -16.57
CA ALA A 487 -21.86 -11.87 -17.78
C ALA A 487 -23.02 -10.85 -17.75
N GLY A 488 -22.84 -9.70 -18.42
CA GLY A 488 -23.85 -8.64 -18.49
C GLY A 488 -23.74 -7.58 -17.40
N TYR A 489 -22.66 -7.61 -16.59
CA TYR A 489 -22.31 -6.51 -15.69
C TYR A 489 -21.20 -5.65 -16.29
N HIS A 490 -21.25 -4.35 -15.98
CA HIS A 490 -20.22 -3.38 -16.32
C HIS A 490 -20.02 -2.38 -15.16
N ARG A 491 -19.01 -1.55 -15.26
CA ARG A 491 -18.71 -0.48 -14.31
C ARG A 491 -18.33 0.80 -15.03
N PHE A 492 -18.54 1.92 -14.36
CA PHE A 492 -18.19 3.24 -14.85
C PHE A 492 -16.91 3.73 -14.17
N CYS A 493 -16.03 4.37 -14.95
CA CYS A 493 -14.79 4.93 -14.45
C CYS A 493 -14.59 6.36 -14.99
N HIS A 494 -13.85 7.17 -14.21
CA HIS A 494 -13.35 8.48 -14.64
C HIS A 494 -11.82 8.48 -14.45
N GLY A 495 -11.09 8.25 -15.54
CA GLY A 495 -9.65 7.99 -15.42
C GLY A 495 -9.36 6.79 -14.52
N PRO A 496 -8.59 6.95 -13.41
CA PRO A 496 -8.33 5.88 -12.45
C PRO A 496 -9.50 5.61 -11.51
N LEU A 497 -10.45 6.53 -11.38
CA LEU A 497 -11.53 6.48 -10.39
C LEU A 497 -12.62 5.50 -10.81
N VAL A 498 -12.99 4.58 -9.92
CA VAL A 498 -14.23 3.79 -10.02
C VAL A 498 -15.38 4.65 -9.52
N LEU A 499 -16.46 4.67 -10.29
CA LEU A 499 -17.65 5.42 -9.94
C LEU A 499 -18.70 4.50 -9.33
N GLY A 500 -19.33 4.97 -8.27
CA GLY A 500 -20.43 4.29 -7.59
C GLY A 500 -21.68 5.15 -7.52
N ALA A 501 -22.81 4.47 -7.32
CA ALA A 501 -24.08 5.10 -6.97
C ALA A 501 -24.35 4.87 -5.48
N GLU A 502 -24.57 5.95 -4.72
CA GLU A 502 -25.01 5.85 -3.34
C GLU A 502 -26.54 5.74 -3.30
N ARG A 503 -27.04 4.53 -3.01
CA ARG A 503 -28.48 4.29 -2.91
C ARG A 503 -28.81 3.15 -1.95
N PRO A 504 -29.98 3.20 -1.29
CA PRO A 504 -30.50 2.07 -0.51
C PRO A 504 -30.85 0.88 -1.41
N ASP A 505 -31.33 1.13 -2.64
CA ASP A 505 -31.76 0.11 -3.60
C ASP A 505 -30.76 0.00 -4.76
N VAL A 506 -30.63 -1.22 -5.29
CA VAL A 506 -29.84 -1.49 -6.50
C VAL A 506 -30.52 -0.87 -7.70
N VAL A 507 -29.74 -0.15 -8.52
CA VAL A 507 -30.23 0.50 -9.74
C VAL A 507 -29.66 -0.16 -10.99
N SER A 508 -30.41 -0.14 -12.09
CA SER A 508 -29.94 -0.53 -13.41
C SER A 508 -29.48 0.70 -14.18
N LEU A 509 -28.23 0.68 -14.62
CA LEU A 509 -27.67 1.63 -15.58
C LEU A 509 -27.11 0.85 -16.75
N GLU A 510 -27.42 1.29 -17.96
CA GLU A 510 -26.95 0.64 -19.18
C GLU A 510 -25.60 1.23 -19.63
N ALA A 511 -24.80 0.43 -20.33
CA ALA A 511 -23.50 0.88 -20.83
C ALA A 511 -23.63 2.06 -21.82
N GLU A 512 -24.75 2.13 -22.53
CA GLU A 512 -25.11 3.16 -23.52
C GLU A 512 -25.88 4.34 -22.93
N ASP A 513 -26.17 4.34 -21.62
CA ASP A 513 -26.86 5.47 -20.98
C ASP A 513 -26.11 6.80 -21.21
N GLU A 514 -26.87 7.85 -21.48
CA GLU A 514 -26.32 9.19 -21.59
C GLU A 514 -26.15 9.82 -20.19
N PHE A 515 -24.98 10.42 -19.99
CA PHE A 515 -24.62 11.07 -18.73
C PHE A 515 -24.32 12.55 -18.92
N LEU A 516 -24.84 13.37 -18.00
CA LEU A 516 -24.46 14.76 -17.84
C LEU A 516 -23.27 14.85 -16.88
N ALA A 517 -22.14 15.37 -17.35
CA ALA A 517 -20.98 15.67 -16.50
C ALA A 517 -21.29 16.83 -15.55
N LEU A 518 -21.04 16.62 -14.25
CA LEU A 518 -21.25 17.63 -13.18
C LEU A 518 -19.91 18.21 -12.69
N GLY A 519 -18.80 17.80 -13.27
CA GLY A 519 -17.46 18.15 -12.82
C GLY A 519 -16.93 17.24 -11.71
N ARG A 520 -15.62 17.28 -11.46
CA ARG A 520 -14.93 16.50 -10.41
C ARG A 520 -15.19 14.99 -10.47
N GLY A 521 -15.26 14.40 -11.68
CA GLY A 521 -15.53 12.99 -11.86
C GLY A 521 -16.96 12.55 -11.55
N ARG A 522 -17.91 13.47 -11.39
CA ARG A 522 -19.32 13.18 -11.08
C ARG A 522 -20.18 13.27 -12.33
N TYR A 523 -21.17 12.37 -12.41
CA TYR A 523 -22.05 12.24 -13.57
C TYR A 523 -23.49 11.94 -13.15
N ARG A 524 -24.45 12.46 -13.90
CA ARG A 524 -25.89 12.16 -13.71
C ARG A 524 -26.44 11.44 -14.94
N CYS A 525 -26.94 10.24 -14.76
CA CYS A 525 -27.67 9.53 -15.81
C CYS A 525 -28.92 10.30 -16.21
N ARG A 526 -29.10 10.55 -17.52
CA ARG A 526 -30.28 11.30 -18.01
C ARG A 526 -31.56 10.47 -17.90
N ARG A 527 -31.49 9.16 -18.12
CA ARG A 527 -32.64 8.25 -18.08
C ARG A 527 -33.17 8.06 -16.65
N THR A 528 -32.29 7.77 -15.70
CA THR A 528 -32.67 7.36 -14.33
C THR A 528 -32.53 8.49 -13.30
N GLY A 529 -31.84 9.57 -13.63
CA GLY A 529 -31.45 10.61 -12.67
C GLY A 529 -30.37 10.19 -11.67
N THR A 530 -29.86 8.97 -11.75
CA THR A 530 -28.86 8.40 -10.85
C THR A 530 -27.57 9.22 -10.90
N LEU A 531 -27.05 9.57 -9.72
CA LEU A 531 -25.75 10.21 -9.56
C LEU A 531 -24.67 9.14 -9.44
N LEU A 532 -23.67 9.21 -10.30
CA LEU A 532 -22.40 8.50 -10.18
C LEU A 532 -21.34 9.45 -9.64
N ALA A 533 -20.59 9.01 -8.64
CA ALA A 533 -19.48 9.75 -8.04
C ALA A 533 -18.30 8.81 -7.80
N PRO A 534 -17.06 9.34 -7.73
CA PRO A 534 -15.91 8.55 -7.28
C PRO A 534 -16.22 7.83 -5.98
N VAL A 535 -15.82 6.57 -5.86
CA VAL A 535 -16.14 5.76 -4.68
C VAL A 535 -15.63 6.41 -3.38
N ASP A 536 -14.52 7.11 -3.45
CA ASP A 536 -13.93 7.85 -2.33
C ASP A 536 -14.71 9.14 -1.98
N ASP A 537 -15.41 9.75 -2.94
CA ASP A 537 -16.29 10.92 -2.73
C ASP A 537 -17.65 10.54 -2.11
N LEU A 538 -18.01 9.25 -2.16
CA LEU A 538 -19.17 8.71 -1.45
C LEU A 538 -18.85 8.58 0.06
N THR A 539 -18.10 9.55 0.58
CA THR A 539 -17.62 9.53 1.96
C THR A 539 -18.68 9.98 2.94
N TYR A 540 -18.67 9.34 4.03
CA TYR A 540 -19.47 9.56 5.21
C TYR A 540 -18.76 10.56 6.15
N ARG A 541 -19.53 11.37 6.87
CA ARG A 541 -19.01 12.37 7.82
C ARG A 541 -18.84 11.82 9.22
N SER A 542 -19.48 10.70 9.51
CA SER A 542 -19.48 10.07 10.83
C SER A 542 -19.43 8.55 10.72
N GLU A 543 -19.09 7.87 11.82
CA GLU A 543 -19.13 6.42 11.89
C GLU A 543 -20.55 5.87 11.67
N ALA A 544 -21.57 6.55 12.15
CA ALA A 544 -22.95 6.14 11.95
C ALA A 544 -23.36 6.18 10.48
N GLU A 545 -23.01 7.26 9.75
CA GLU A 545 -23.22 7.34 8.31
C GLU A 545 -22.44 6.25 7.56
N ALA A 546 -21.18 6.05 7.93
CA ALA A 546 -20.34 5.03 7.32
C ALA A 546 -20.94 3.62 7.48
N ARG A 547 -21.46 3.29 8.66
CA ARG A 547 -22.10 1.99 8.91
C ARG A 547 -23.36 1.79 8.08
N ALA A 548 -24.06 2.87 7.74
CA ALA A 548 -25.23 2.85 6.86
C ALA A 548 -24.88 2.94 5.36
N HIS A 549 -23.63 3.33 5.04
CA HIS A 549 -23.18 3.59 3.68
C HIS A 549 -23.23 2.34 2.81
N ARG A 550 -23.69 2.50 1.57
CA ARG A 550 -23.76 1.46 0.54
C ARG A 550 -23.49 2.10 -0.81
N ALA A 551 -22.47 1.64 -1.51
CA ALA A 551 -22.12 2.11 -2.84
C ALA A 551 -22.22 0.98 -3.87
N GLN A 552 -23.12 1.11 -4.82
CA GLN A 552 -23.18 0.17 -5.95
C GLN A 552 -22.07 0.51 -6.96
N LEU A 553 -21.21 -0.46 -7.28
CA LEU A 553 -20.05 -0.26 -8.16
C LEU A 553 -20.20 -0.93 -9.53
N VAL A 554 -21.03 -1.96 -9.63
CA VAL A 554 -21.29 -2.69 -10.87
C VAL A 554 -22.77 -2.65 -11.21
N PHE A 555 -23.05 -2.53 -12.48
CA PHE A 555 -24.39 -2.30 -13.01
C PHE A 555 -24.69 -3.35 -14.07
N LYS A 556 -25.95 -3.78 -14.13
CA LYS A 556 -26.42 -4.77 -15.08
C LYS A 556 -27.13 -4.06 -16.24
N ASP A 557 -26.89 -4.52 -17.46
CA ASP A 557 -27.65 -4.12 -18.63
C ASP A 557 -29.05 -4.74 -18.58
N GLY A 558 -30.05 -3.97 -18.99
CA GLY A 558 -31.43 -4.40 -19.11
C GLY A 558 -32.33 -4.03 -17.93
N PRO A 559 -33.65 -4.21 -18.10
CA PRO A 559 -34.62 -3.98 -17.04
C PRO A 559 -34.33 -4.94 -15.89
N GLY A 560 -34.14 -4.34 -14.70
CA GLY A 560 -33.88 -5.04 -13.43
C GLY A 560 -35.03 -5.96 -13.03
#